data_e283c2529d27916cde135471aec2d726
#
_entry.id   e283c2529d27916cde135471aec2d726
#
_cell.length_a   1.000
_cell.length_b   1.000
_cell.length_c   1.000
_cell.angle_alpha   90.00
_cell.angle_beta   90.00
_cell.angle_gamma   90.00
#
_symmetry.space_group_name_H-M   'P 1'
#
loop_
_entity.id
_entity.type
_entity.pdbx_description
1 polymer ?
#
loop_
_entity_poly.entity_id
_entity_poly.type
_entity_poly.pdbx_seq_one_letter_code
_entity_poly.pdbx_strand_id
1 'polypeptide(L)' 'MSWLEKVKQYVKQYSNDCNDDPYFIIVPKKEVDGIREWLEDYINTNEGSWLWYDLQPSLNTSEYYILVLHL' A
#
# COMPACT_ATOMS: atom_id res chain seq x y z
N MET A 1 0.96 -14.47 3.87
CA MET A 1 1.80 -13.27 3.90
C MET A 1 0.99 -12.08 4.38
N SER A 2 1.52 -11.33 5.32
CA SER A 2 0.82 -10.15 5.81
C SER A 2 0.85 -9.03 4.76
N TRP A 3 -0.08 -8.11 4.87
CA TRP A 3 -0.11 -6.95 3.98
C TRP A 3 1.18 -6.14 4.09
N LEU A 4 1.73 -6.05 5.28
CA LEU A 4 2.94 -5.27 5.52
C LEU A 4 4.13 -5.82 4.74
N GLU A 5 4.29 -7.12 4.70
CA GLU A 5 5.35 -7.75 3.93
C GLU A 5 5.20 -7.48 2.44
N LYS A 6 3.96 -7.52 1.94
CA LYS A 6 3.69 -7.23 0.54
C LYS A 6 4.02 -5.78 0.20
N VAL A 7 3.65 -4.85 1.08
CA VAL A 7 3.98 -3.43 0.89
C VAL A 7 5.48 -3.21 0.88
N LYS A 8 6.20 -3.81 1.83
CA LYS A 8 7.65 -3.70 1.91
C LYS A 8 8.34 -4.26 0.68
N GLN A 9 7.86 -5.39 0.16
CA GLN A 9 8.40 -5.96 -1.06
C GLN A 9 8.17 -5.04 -2.26
N TYR A 10 6.99 -4.48 -2.38
CA TYR A 10 6.69 -3.55 -3.45
C TYR A 10 7.61 -2.33 -3.41
N VAL A 11 7.75 -1.72 -2.26
CA VAL A 11 8.58 -0.54 -2.08
C VAL A 11 10.04 -0.84 -2.43
N LYS A 12 10.55 -1.98 -1.97
CA LYS A 12 11.93 -2.39 -2.25
C LYS A 12 12.14 -2.62 -3.74
N GLN A 13 11.18 -3.24 -4.40
CA GLN A 13 11.25 -3.53 -5.83
C GLN A 13 11.21 -2.25 -6.65
N TYR A 14 10.40 -1.30 -6.24
CA TYR A 14 10.19 -0.06 -6.95
C TYR A 14 11.41 0.87 -6.92
N SER A 15 12.17 0.80 -5.86
CA SER A 15 13.39 1.62 -5.76
C SER A 15 14.44 1.19 -6.78
N ASN A 16 14.30 -0.02 -7.36
CA ASN A 16 15.24 -0.56 -8.31
C ASN A 16 14.72 -0.57 -9.76
N ASP A 17 13.41 -0.69 -9.93
CA ASP A 17 12.78 -0.78 -11.25
C ASP A 17 11.65 0.23 -11.33
N CYS A 18 11.78 1.22 -12.21
CA CYS A 18 10.70 2.17 -12.45
C CYS A 18 9.59 1.52 -13.25
N ASN A 19 8.70 0.83 -12.56
CA ASN A 19 7.54 0.20 -13.17
C ASN A 19 6.29 0.99 -12.79
N ASP A 20 5.54 1.45 -13.76
CA ASP A 20 4.37 2.32 -13.54
C ASP A 20 3.09 1.57 -13.22
N ASP A 21 3.13 0.25 -13.22
CA ASP A 21 1.92 -0.55 -12.99
C ASP A 21 1.49 -0.48 -11.52
N PRO A 22 0.22 -0.17 -11.25
CA PRO A 22 -0.28 -0.16 -9.89
C PRO A 22 -0.29 -1.56 -9.29
N TYR A 23 -0.04 -1.64 -8.00
CA TYR A 23 -0.05 -2.89 -7.26
C TYR A 23 -1.25 -2.91 -6.31
N PHE A 24 -2.03 -3.98 -6.35
CA PHE A 24 -3.26 -4.12 -5.58
C PHE A 24 -3.09 -5.15 -4.48
N ILE A 25 -3.45 -4.79 -3.26
CA ILE A 25 -3.40 -5.68 -2.11
C ILE A 25 -4.76 -5.65 -1.41
N ILE A 26 -5.30 -6.84 -1.13
CA ILE A 26 -6.54 -6.94 -0.36
C ILE A 26 -6.17 -6.99 1.12
N VAL A 27 -6.73 -6.07 1.90
CA VAL A 27 -6.41 -5.95 3.33
C VAL A 27 -7.67 -5.98 4.17
N PRO A 28 -7.62 -6.56 5.38
CA PRO A 28 -8.78 -6.56 6.27
C PRO A 28 -9.10 -5.15 6.75
N LYS A 29 -10.39 -4.85 6.86
CA LYS A 29 -10.86 -3.54 7.33
C LYS A 29 -10.25 -3.15 8.68
N LYS A 30 -10.10 -4.12 9.57
CA LYS A 30 -9.58 -3.88 10.92
C LYS A 30 -8.12 -3.39 10.92
N GLU A 31 -7.39 -3.59 9.83
CA GLU A 31 -5.99 -3.20 9.73
C GLU A 31 -5.78 -1.92 8.91
N VAL A 32 -6.84 -1.32 8.42
CA VAL A 32 -6.76 -0.13 7.56
C VAL A 32 -6.08 1.04 8.26
N ASP A 33 -6.39 1.27 9.54
CA ASP A 33 -5.78 2.37 10.28
C ASP A 33 -4.27 2.19 10.44
N GLY A 34 -3.84 0.97 10.74
CA GLY A 34 -2.42 0.66 10.86
C GLY A 34 -1.68 0.80 9.52
N ILE A 35 -2.33 0.37 8.44
CA ILE A 35 -1.77 0.50 7.09
C ILE A 35 -1.59 1.97 6.73
N ARG A 36 -2.62 2.78 6.98
CA ARG A 36 -2.57 4.20 6.67
C ARG A 36 -1.47 4.90 7.45
N GLU A 37 -1.37 4.60 8.73
CA GLU A 37 -0.34 5.18 9.59
C GLU A 37 1.06 4.84 9.08
N TRP A 38 1.30 3.58 8.77
CA TRP A 38 2.60 3.13 8.27
C TRP A 38 2.95 3.79 6.94
N LEU A 39 1.98 3.86 6.02
CA LEU A 39 2.21 4.45 4.71
C LEU A 39 2.46 5.95 4.79
N GLU A 40 1.71 6.66 5.61
CA GLU A 40 1.90 8.11 5.77
C GLU A 40 3.25 8.42 6.40
N ASP A 41 3.68 7.63 7.37
CA ASP A 41 5.01 7.80 7.95
C ASP A 41 6.09 7.58 6.90
N TYR A 42 5.96 6.55 6.08
CA TYR A 42 6.92 6.23 5.05
C TYR A 42 6.96 7.33 3.97
N ILE A 43 5.81 7.80 3.53
CA ILE A 43 5.71 8.83 2.49
C ILE A 43 6.34 10.15 2.95
N ASN A 44 6.29 10.44 4.24
CA ASN A 44 6.88 11.65 4.80
C ASN A 44 8.40 11.59 4.90
N THR A 45 9.01 10.44 4.61
CA THR A 45 10.47 10.34 4.53
C THR A 45 10.95 10.69 3.13
N ASN A 46 12.24 11.01 3.00
CA ASN A 46 12.82 11.27 1.68
C ASN A 46 12.81 10.04 0.79
N GLU A 47 12.86 8.85 1.39
CA GLU A 47 12.85 7.60 0.65
C GLU A 47 11.47 7.23 0.12
N GLY A 48 10.42 7.68 0.78
CA GLY A 48 9.05 7.31 0.42
C GLY A 48 8.25 8.40 -0.27
N SER A 49 8.85 9.54 -0.56
CA SER A 49 8.13 10.69 -1.12
C SER A 49 7.54 10.42 -2.52
N TRP A 50 8.03 9.39 -3.21
CA TRP A 50 7.54 9.00 -4.54
C TRP A 50 6.29 8.14 -4.49
N LEU A 51 5.97 7.57 -3.33
CA LEU A 51 4.90 6.57 -3.20
C LEU A 51 3.53 7.23 -3.10
N TRP A 52 2.61 6.72 -3.89
CA TRP A 52 1.21 7.07 -3.83
C TRP A 52 0.41 5.86 -3.37
N TYR A 53 -0.59 6.06 -2.53
CA TYR A 53 -1.49 4.99 -2.16
C TYR A 53 -2.94 5.45 -2.15
N ASP A 54 -3.85 4.50 -2.31
CA ASP A 54 -5.28 4.71 -2.19
C ASP A 54 -5.89 3.52 -1.47
N LEU A 55 -6.87 3.76 -0.63
CA LEU A 55 -7.59 2.72 0.09
C LEU A 55 -9.07 2.82 -0.27
N GLN A 56 -9.59 1.77 -0.89
CA GLN A 56 -10.96 1.72 -1.37
C GLN A 56 -11.70 0.54 -0.74
N PRO A 57 -12.97 0.71 -0.32
CA PRO A 57 -13.73 -0.42 0.17
C PRO A 57 -14.00 -1.42 -0.96
N SER A 58 -13.97 -2.70 -0.61
CA SER A 58 -14.32 -3.75 -1.58
C SER A 58 -15.78 -3.64 -1.97
N LEU A 59 -16.08 -3.83 -3.25
CA LEU A 59 -17.46 -3.80 -3.74
C LEU A 59 -18.26 -5.03 -3.32
N ASN A 60 -17.57 -6.11 -2.98
CA ASN A 60 -18.21 -7.38 -2.66
C ASN A 60 -18.47 -7.59 -1.17
N THR A 61 -17.74 -6.90 -0.32
CA THR A 61 -17.87 -7.05 1.12
C THR A 61 -17.32 -5.82 1.84
N SER A 62 -17.90 -5.50 3.00
CA SER A 62 -17.41 -4.41 3.83
C SER A 62 -16.27 -4.84 4.76
N GLU A 63 -15.88 -6.11 4.74
CA GLU A 63 -14.84 -6.65 5.62
C GLU A 63 -13.42 -6.43 5.09
N TYR A 64 -13.28 -6.09 3.82
CA TYR A 64 -11.99 -5.93 3.17
C TYR A 64 -11.90 -4.61 2.43
N TYR A 65 -10.69 -4.10 2.35
CA TYR A 65 -10.36 -2.93 1.55
C TYR A 65 -9.34 -3.30 0.51
N ILE A 66 -9.30 -2.54 -0.56
CA ILE A 66 -8.29 -2.70 -1.61
C ILE A 66 -7.28 -1.56 -1.43
N LEU A 67 -6.04 -1.93 -1.15
CA LEU A 67 -4.92 -0.99 -1.09
C LEU A 67 -4.26 -0.95 -2.46
N VAL A 68 -4.19 0.24 -3.03
CA VAL A 68 -3.56 0.46 -4.33
C VAL A 68 -2.27 1.24 -4.09
N LEU A 69 -1.15 0.70 -4.56
CA LEU A 69 0.15 1.35 -4.48
C LEU A 69 0.63 1.70 -5.88
N HIS A 70 1.10 2.92 -6.09
CA HIS A 70 1.62 3.35 -7.38
C HIS A 70 2.52 4.58 -7.24
N LEU A 71 3.18 4.92 -8.33
CA LEU A 71 3.99 6.13 -8.40
C LEU A 71 3.15 7.39 -8.45
#